data_48914eac92d0ba2b82e128e3a28f50d0
#
_entry.id   48914eac92d0ba2b82e128e3a28f50d0
#
_cell.length_a   1.000
_cell.length_b   1.000
_cell.length_c   1.000
_cell.angle_alpha   90.00
_cell.angle_beta   90.00
_cell.angle_gamma   90.00
#
_symmetry.space_group_name_H-M   'P 1'
#
loop_
_entity.id
_entity.type
_entity.pdbx_description
1 polymer ?
#
loop_
_entity_poly.entity_id
_entity_poly.type
_entity_poly.pdbx_seq_one_letter_code
_entity_poly.pdbx_strand_id
1 'polypeptide(L)'
;MNYWMNSLQGFNDAPVDYVVTLNDQSVGTDVQIDPDCIIAKMVYEHPLFNNSAISAQNRHHEIDGIAGVHFCGAYWANGFHEDGVTSALRVAKKFNRNLEEFSHGI
;
A
#
# COMPACT_ATOMS: atom_id res chain seq x y z
N MET A 1 10.80 9.88 9.35
CA MET A 1 10.50 8.61 10.06
C MET A 1 11.32 7.53 9.40
N ASN A 2 12.01 6.70 10.21
CA ASN A 2 12.91 5.67 9.70
C ASN A 2 12.44 4.29 10.15
N TYR A 3 12.47 3.32 9.25
CA TYR A 3 12.16 1.92 9.51
C TYR A 3 13.40 1.06 9.25
N TRP A 4 13.86 0.34 10.26
CA TRP A 4 14.93 -0.64 10.11
C TRP A 4 14.38 -1.94 9.53
N MET A 5 14.64 -2.15 8.25
CA MET A 5 14.01 -3.22 7.48
C MET A 5 14.54 -4.61 7.85
N ASN A 6 15.80 -4.71 8.29
CA ASN A 6 16.38 -6.00 8.71
C ASN A 6 15.54 -6.67 9.79
N SER A 7 15.12 -5.89 10.80
CA SER A 7 14.25 -6.42 11.85
C SER A 7 12.82 -6.65 11.37
N LEU A 8 12.26 -5.70 10.61
CA LEU A 8 10.87 -5.77 10.17
C LEU A 8 10.61 -6.91 9.17
N GLN A 9 11.60 -7.25 8.36
CA GLN A 9 11.49 -8.30 7.33
C GLN A 9 12.18 -9.61 7.73
N GLY A 10 12.77 -9.67 8.92
CA GLY A 10 13.36 -10.90 9.45
C GLY A 10 14.69 -11.34 8.80
N PHE A 11 15.39 -10.44 8.12
CA PHE A 11 16.72 -10.72 7.56
C PHE A 11 17.85 -10.11 8.41
N ASN A 12 17.85 -10.47 9.71
CA ASN A 12 18.81 -9.94 10.68
C ASN A 12 20.27 -10.32 10.39
N ASP A 13 20.51 -11.33 9.56
CA ASP A 13 21.86 -11.81 9.16
C ASP A 13 22.42 -11.05 7.94
N ALA A 14 21.70 -10.05 7.42
CA ALA A 14 22.20 -9.26 6.30
C ALA A 14 23.47 -8.50 6.70
N PRO A 15 24.48 -8.41 5.80
CA PRO A 15 25.79 -7.82 6.11
C PRO A 15 25.72 -6.29 6.28
N VAL A 16 24.60 -5.66 5.95
CA VAL A 16 24.37 -4.23 6.04
C VAL A 16 22.96 -3.95 6.58
N ASP A 17 22.78 -2.76 7.14
CA ASP A 17 21.48 -2.27 7.58
C ASP A 17 20.74 -1.60 6.42
N TYR A 18 19.51 -2.06 6.18
CA TYR A 18 18.59 -1.45 5.23
C TYR A 18 17.58 -0.58 5.96
N VAL A 19 17.49 0.67 5.58
CA VAL A 19 16.58 1.64 6.20
C VAL A 19 15.67 2.27 5.15
N VAL A 20 14.38 2.30 5.42
CA VAL A 20 13.41 3.09 4.65
C VAL A 20 13.13 4.38 5.41
N THR A 21 13.49 5.50 4.81
CA THR A 21 13.25 6.84 5.36
C THR A 21 12.07 7.50 4.66
N LEU A 22 11.02 7.82 5.41
CA LEU A 22 9.87 8.56 4.91
C LEU A 22 9.99 10.03 5.26
N ASN A 23 9.72 10.90 4.26
CA ASN A 23 9.73 12.35 4.42
C ASN A 23 11.03 12.81 5.11
N ASP A 24 12.14 12.63 4.42
CA ASP A 24 13.46 12.99 4.93
C ASP A 24 13.47 14.45 5.38
N GLN A 25 13.65 14.65 6.69
CA GLN A 25 13.69 15.96 7.34
C GLN A 25 15.12 16.49 7.47
N SER A 26 16.12 15.75 6.99
CA SER A 26 17.53 16.14 7.07
C SER A 26 17.91 17.21 6.05
N VAL A 27 17.09 17.43 5.04
CA VAL A 27 17.33 18.43 3.99
C VAL A 27 17.46 19.84 4.62
N GLY A 28 18.62 20.44 4.47
CA GLY A 28 18.92 21.75 5.03
C GLY A 28 19.45 21.72 6.48
N THR A 29 19.75 20.55 7.02
CA THR A 29 20.42 20.37 8.32
C THR A 29 21.88 19.92 8.12
N ASP A 30 22.67 19.95 9.20
CA ASP A 30 24.07 19.48 9.19
C ASP A 30 24.20 17.95 9.12
N VAL A 31 23.08 17.23 9.35
CA VAL A 31 23.02 15.78 9.29
C VAL A 31 22.23 15.38 8.06
N GLN A 32 22.92 14.89 7.04
CA GLN A 32 22.31 14.41 5.81
C GLN A 32 22.64 12.93 5.62
N ILE A 33 21.76 12.23 4.88
CA ILE A 33 22.02 10.86 4.46
C ILE A 33 23.15 10.93 3.40
N ASP A 34 24.20 10.12 3.60
CA ASP A 34 25.28 10.00 2.63
C ASP A 34 24.70 9.54 1.28
N PRO A 35 24.92 10.30 0.20
CA PRO A 35 24.40 9.95 -1.12
C PRO A 35 24.82 8.54 -1.59
N ASP A 36 25.99 8.07 -1.21
CA ASP A 36 26.49 6.74 -1.58
C ASP A 36 25.76 5.60 -0.85
N CYS A 37 25.05 5.94 0.24
CA CYS A 37 24.19 5.02 0.98
C CYS A 37 22.76 5.01 0.46
N ILE A 38 22.41 5.84 -0.53
CA ILE A 38 21.04 5.91 -1.07
C ILE A 38 20.88 4.91 -2.21
N ILE A 39 20.13 3.84 -1.97
CA ILE A 39 19.81 2.83 -2.99
C ILE A 39 18.80 3.38 -4.00
N ALA A 40 17.74 4.04 -3.52
CA ALA A 40 16.71 4.61 -4.38
C ALA A 40 15.95 5.74 -3.68
N LYS A 41 15.47 6.70 -4.46
CA LYS A 41 14.49 7.71 -4.04
C LYS A 41 13.21 7.53 -4.83
N MET A 42 12.08 7.49 -4.13
CA MET A 42 10.77 7.29 -4.72
C MET A 42 9.80 8.33 -4.18
N VAL A 43 8.90 8.78 -5.03
CA VAL A 43 7.80 9.65 -4.63
C VAL A 43 6.52 8.84 -4.78
N TYR A 44 5.82 8.63 -3.66
CA TYR A 44 4.53 7.96 -3.63
C TYR A 44 3.45 8.92 -3.19
N GLU A 45 2.28 8.76 -3.78
CA GLU A 45 1.07 9.41 -3.33
C GLU A 45 0.28 8.46 -2.44
N HIS A 46 -0.20 8.96 -1.32
CA HIS A 46 -1.04 8.22 -0.40
C HIS A 46 -2.46 8.76 -0.39
N PRO A 47 -3.48 7.91 -0.33
CA PRO A 47 -4.84 8.36 -0.08
C PRO A 47 -4.92 9.13 1.23
N LEU A 48 -5.56 10.29 1.20
CA LEU A 48 -5.79 11.10 2.39
C LEU A 48 -7.15 10.72 3.00
N PHE A 49 -7.14 10.03 4.12
CA PHE A 49 -8.35 9.59 4.84
C PHE A 49 -8.94 10.73 5.70
N ASN A 50 -9.47 11.73 5.04
CA ASN A 50 -10.25 12.79 5.68
C ASN A 50 -11.76 12.45 5.69
N ASN A 51 -12.57 13.29 6.32
CA ASN A 51 -14.02 13.07 6.43
C ASN A 51 -14.72 12.95 5.05
N SER A 52 -14.23 13.66 4.05
CA SER A 52 -14.77 13.58 2.68
C SER A 52 -14.44 12.21 2.04
N ALA A 53 -13.21 11.72 2.23
CA ALA A 53 -12.81 10.41 1.73
C ALA A 53 -13.62 9.28 2.39
N ILE A 54 -13.79 9.33 3.72
CA ILE A 54 -14.60 8.35 4.46
C ILE A 54 -16.07 8.38 3.98
N SER A 55 -16.61 9.56 3.76
CA SER A 55 -17.97 9.70 3.22
C SER A 55 -18.07 9.11 1.81
N ALA A 56 -17.05 9.31 0.97
CA ALA A 56 -17.00 8.77 -0.38
C ALA A 56 -16.89 7.23 -0.39
N GLN A 57 -16.18 6.61 0.57
CA GLN A 57 -16.11 5.14 0.69
C GLN A 57 -17.50 4.51 0.80
N ASN A 58 -18.42 5.12 1.54
CA ASN A 58 -19.79 4.65 1.70
C ASN A 58 -20.61 4.72 0.39
N ARG A 59 -20.14 5.51 -0.56
CA ARG A 59 -20.79 5.73 -1.87
C ARG A 59 -20.19 4.87 -2.99
N HIS A 60 -19.33 3.90 -2.67
CA HIS A 60 -18.73 2.98 -3.64
C HIS A 60 -19.76 2.39 -4.62
N HIS A 61 -20.92 1.98 -4.09
CA HIS A 61 -22.02 1.37 -4.86
C HIS A 61 -22.60 2.28 -5.94
N GLU A 62 -22.40 3.60 -5.85
CA GLU A 62 -22.90 4.56 -6.82
C GLU A 62 -22.10 4.56 -8.13
N ILE A 63 -20.85 4.08 -8.10
CA ILE A 63 -19.96 4.05 -9.27
C ILE A 63 -19.61 2.62 -9.69
N ASP A 64 -19.70 1.66 -8.79
CA ASP A 64 -19.25 0.30 -9.02
C ASP A 64 -20.23 -0.51 -9.86
N GLY A 65 -19.78 -1.01 -11.00
CA GLY A 65 -20.56 -1.75 -11.98
C GLY A 65 -21.17 -0.90 -13.08
N ILE A 66 -21.01 0.43 -13.05
CA ILE A 66 -21.48 1.30 -14.14
C ILE A 66 -20.66 1.01 -15.41
N ALA A 67 -21.34 0.77 -16.51
CA ALA A 67 -20.75 0.40 -17.78
C ALA A 67 -19.79 -0.81 -17.71
N GLY A 68 -19.99 -1.71 -16.75
CA GLY A 68 -19.13 -2.87 -16.54
C GLY A 68 -17.80 -2.56 -15.87
N VAL A 69 -17.57 -1.33 -15.37
CA VAL A 69 -16.36 -0.94 -14.67
C VAL A 69 -16.53 -1.14 -13.17
N HIS A 70 -15.56 -1.80 -12.56
CA HIS A 70 -15.53 -2.07 -11.13
C HIS A 70 -14.28 -1.47 -10.49
N PHE A 71 -14.40 -1.05 -9.24
CA PHE A 71 -13.33 -0.41 -8.51
C PHE A 71 -12.97 -1.20 -7.25
N CYS A 72 -11.69 -1.54 -7.11
CA CYS A 72 -11.16 -2.15 -5.89
C CYS A 72 -9.85 -1.47 -5.49
N GLY A 73 -9.52 -1.59 -4.21
CA GLY A 73 -8.30 -1.03 -3.64
C GLY A 73 -8.43 -0.86 -2.13
N ALA A 74 -7.29 -0.78 -1.46
CA ALA A 74 -7.23 -0.61 -0.01
C ALA A 74 -7.86 0.72 0.46
N TYR A 75 -7.89 1.73 -0.42
CA TYR A 75 -8.48 3.04 -0.15
C TYR A 75 -10.01 3.03 0.03
N TRP A 76 -10.68 1.91 -0.26
CA TRP A 76 -12.09 1.72 0.07
C TRP A 76 -12.34 1.32 1.53
N ALA A 77 -11.28 1.20 2.35
CA ALA A 77 -11.33 1.00 3.80
C ALA A 77 -10.19 1.78 4.49
N ASN A 78 -9.36 1.13 5.30
CA ASN A 78 -8.33 1.80 6.11
C ASN A 78 -6.96 1.92 5.40
N GLY A 79 -6.79 1.32 4.24
CA GLY A 79 -5.56 1.38 3.47
C GLY A 79 -4.56 0.25 3.75
N PHE A 80 -4.94 -0.77 4.49
CA PHE A 80 -4.11 -1.93 4.76
C PHE A 80 -4.13 -2.94 3.60
N HIS A 81 -3.14 -3.84 3.56
CA HIS A 81 -3.07 -4.89 2.54
C HIS A 81 -4.32 -5.76 2.51
N GLU A 82 -4.83 -6.14 3.68
CA GLU A 82 -6.05 -6.94 3.80
C GLU A 82 -7.30 -6.22 3.28
N ASP A 83 -7.36 -4.90 3.43
CA ASP A 83 -8.44 -4.09 2.85
C ASP A 83 -8.42 -4.16 1.32
N GLY A 84 -7.22 -4.15 0.73
CA GLY A 84 -7.03 -4.33 -0.71
C GLY A 84 -7.52 -5.69 -1.19
N VAL A 85 -7.13 -6.76 -0.51
CA VAL A 85 -7.57 -8.13 -0.80
C VAL A 85 -9.09 -8.25 -0.67
N THR A 86 -9.65 -7.79 0.45
CA THR A 86 -11.09 -7.81 0.69
C THR A 86 -11.87 -7.06 -0.39
N SER A 87 -11.37 -5.90 -0.79
CA SER A 87 -11.97 -5.09 -1.85
C SER A 87 -11.95 -5.81 -3.20
N ALA A 88 -10.81 -6.42 -3.55
CA ALA A 88 -10.66 -7.19 -4.78
C ALA A 88 -11.61 -8.40 -4.80
N LEU A 89 -11.75 -9.11 -3.68
CA LEU A 89 -12.66 -10.25 -3.55
C LEU A 89 -14.12 -9.86 -3.72
N ARG A 90 -14.54 -8.67 -3.27
CA ARG A 90 -15.89 -8.17 -3.52
C ARG A 90 -16.17 -8.02 -5.02
N VAL A 91 -15.20 -7.54 -5.78
CA VAL A 91 -15.32 -7.45 -7.24
C VAL A 91 -15.31 -8.84 -7.86
N ALA A 92 -14.37 -9.72 -7.48
CA ALA A 92 -14.25 -11.08 -8.00
C ALA A 92 -15.56 -11.88 -7.85
N LYS A 93 -16.24 -11.75 -6.71
CA LYS A 93 -17.54 -12.41 -6.47
C LYS A 93 -18.61 -12.03 -7.49
N LYS A 94 -18.59 -10.82 -8.06
CA LYS A 94 -19.54 -10.41 -9.11
C LYS A 94 -19.34 -11.18 -10.41
N PHE A 95 -18.14 -11.74 -10.61
CA PHE A 95 -17.76 -12.59 -11.72
C PHE A 95 -17.79 -14.09 -11.35
N ASN A 96 -18.37 -14.46 -10.21
CA ASN A 96 -18.36 -15.81 -9.66
C ASN A 96 -16.96 -16.39 -9.49
N ARG A 97 -16.00 -15.57 -9.07
CA ARG A 97 -14.60 -15.95 -8.82
C ARG A 97 -14.24 -15.82 -7.34
N ASN A 98 -13.33 -16.67 -6.87
CA ASN A 98 -12.80 -16.66 -5.50
C ASN A 98 -11.31 -17.02 -5.49
N LEU A 99 -10.65 -16.90 -4.32
CA LEU A 99 -9.22 -17.21 -4.19
C LEU A 99 -8.90 -18.70 -4.31
N GLU A 100 -9.83 -19.58 -3.99
CA GLU A 100 -9.60 -21.04 -4.00
C GLU A 100 -9.34 -21.56 -5.42
N GLU A 101 -9.89 -20.90 -6.43
CA GLU A 101 -9.69 -21.26 -7.84
C GLU A 101 -8.24 -21.05 -8.31
N PHE A 102 -7.46 -20.22 -7.60
CA PHE A 102 -6.08 -19.91 -7.95
C PHE A 102 -5.05 -20.74 -7.16
N SER A 103 -5.49 -21.48 -6.14
CA SER A 103 -4.60 -22.26 -5.27
C SER A 103 -4.11 -23.58 -5.91
N HIS A 104 -4.58 -23.95 -7.08
CA HIS A 104 -4.24 -25.20 -7.77
C HIS A 104 -3.27 -25.03 -8.94
N GLY A 105 -2.60 -23.90 -9.07
CA GLY A 105 -1.74 -23.58 -10.21
C GLY A 105 -0.32 -23.09 -9.89
N ILE A 106 0.21 -23.32 -8.67
CA ILE A 106 1.61 -23.02 -8.33
C ILE A 106 2.29 -24.28 -7.87
#